data_d61d1a059c48881d227cfa81af651903
#
_entry.id   d61d1a059c48881d227cfa81af651903
#
_cell.length_a   1.000
_cell.length_b   1.000
_cell.length_c   1.000
_cell.angle_alpha   90.00
_cell.angle_beta   90.00
_cell.angle_gamma   90.00
#
_symmetry.space_group_name_H-M   'P 1'
#
loop_
_entity.id
_entity.type
_entity.pdbx_description
1 polymer ?
#
loop_
_entity_poly.entity_id
_entity_poly.type
_entity_poly.pdbx_seq_one_letter_code
_entity_poly.pdbx_strand_id
1 'polypeptide(L)'
;MDLKLAYLSQGKLFFKLNDLAVRQIDSRFGQDVINRTIQRQQRNEWKTQGQGTPFGGAMLWGVTQGDQRAIHVQISGVTNGTREGEMLFGLETEGVGGLFLYDWSKDEERRLFHKENLRIRDLARQPETDLVACSQYFPNGTANIAVIKGTELHQITEGDSLDEAPAWLPGARNKLVFQSAGLARNAQGYAVGLGPFAIHELNLDTGTLATLLEDPKFDFLCPRMNAEGDLFFIRRPYETPGRSHYPITGLLADVVLFPFRLSRALFHFLNFMSLTFSRKPLTTAAGPKVEAPDQKTLLLRGRIIDAEKALRESAQNEIPSLVPPTWELIKRRPSGEENLVAKSVAAFDLDLDGNLVYSNGTAIFRSSGAGAPQLLVKGKLIENLTIIR
;
A
#
# COMPACT_ATOMS: atom_id res chain seq x y z
N MET A 1 29.08 6.33 3.63
CA MET A 1 28.26 6.01 2.44
C MET A 1 27.04 6.90 2.42
N ASP A 2 26.84 7.59 1.33
CA ASP A 2 25.75 8.54 1.16
C ASP A 2 24.43 7.78 0.99
N LEU A 3 23.56 7.83 1.99
CA LEU A 3 22.26 7.19 1.94
C LEU A 3 21.24 8.16 1.33
N LYS A 4 20.66 7.75 0.20
CA LYS A 4 19.53 8.44 -0.45
C LYS A 4 18.27 7.63 -0.17
N LEU A 5 17.25 8.24 0.39
CA LEU A 5 16.05 7.55 0.85
C LEU A 5 14.80 8.25 0.35
N ALA A 6 13.93 7.53 -0.33
CA ALA A 6 12.57 7.96 -0.64
C ALA A 6 11.56 7.19 0.21
N TYR A 7 10.50 7.84 0.66
CA TYR A 7 9.44 7.17 1.41
C TYR A 7 8.06 7.80 1.16
N LEU A 8 7.03 7.00 1.32
CA LEU A 8 5.64 7.44 1.20
C LEU A 8 5.02 7.61 2.58
N SER A 9 4.31 8.71 2.75
CA SER A 9 3.53 9.03 3.93
C SER A 9 2.22 9.69 3.50
N GLN A 10 1.09 9.07 3.83
CA GLN A 10 -0.25 9.59 3.51
C GLN A 10 -0.44 9.92 2.00
N GLY A 11 0.10 9.08 1.13
CA GLY A 11 0.02 9.26 -0.32
C GLY A 11 0.92 10.38 -0.87
N LYS A 12 1.86 10.91 -0.08
CA LYS A 12 2.86 11.91 -0.48
C LYS A 12 4.23 11.29 -0.51
N LEU A 13 5.08 11.77 -1.42
CA LEU A 13 6.47 11.35 -1.57
C LEU A 13 7.40 12.31 -0.83
N PHE A 14 8.28 11.74 -0.04
CA PHE A 14 9.34 12.43 0.67
C PHE A 14 10.69 11.86 0.24
N PHE A 15 11.68 12.73 0.17
CA PHE A 15 13.05 12.37 -0.20
C PHE A 15 14.04 12.96 0.80
N LYS A 16 15.01 12.15 1.20
CA LYS A 16 16.13 12.53 2.06
C LYS A 16 17.44 12.17 1.36
N LEU A 17 18.30 13.15 1.21
CA LEU A 17 19.64 13.00 0.70
C LEU A 17 20.63 13.18 1.86
N ASN A 18 21.30 12.11 2.26
CA ASN A 18 22.30 12.11 3.34
C ASN A 18 21.76 12.79 4.63
N ASP A 19 22.51 13.69 5.21
CA ASP A 19 22.15 14.44 6.42
C ASP A 19 21.31 15.70 6.13
N LEU A 20 20.94 15.94 4.87
CA LEU A 20 20.07 17.07 4.51
C LEU A 20 18.66 16.90 5.07
N ALA A 21 17.94 18.03 5.17
CA ALA A 21 16.55 18.03 5.56
C ALA A 21 15.69 17.20 4.59
N VAL A 22 14.65 16.59 5.12
CA VAL A 22 13.65 15.87 4.31
C VAL A 22 12.91 16.88 3.43
N ARG A 23 12.80 16.56 2.13
CA ARG A 23 12.05 17.33 1.16
C ARG A 23 10.81 16.57 0.73
N GLN A 24 9.64 17.21 0.72
CA GLN A 24 8.43 16.69 0.08
C GLN A 24 8.54 16.94 -1.43
N ILE A 25 8.17 15.94 -2.22
CA ILE A 25 8.09 16.04 -3.68
C ILE A 25 6.63 16.04 -4.06
N ASP A 26 6.17 17.15 -4.62
CA ASP A 26 4.80 17.31 -5.11
C ASP A 26 4.77 17.09 -6.63
N SER A 27 3.90 16.21 -7.10
CA SER A 27 3.74 15.99 -8.54
C SER A 27 3.09 17.19 -9.20
N ARG A 28 3.76 17.76 -10.21
CA ARG A 28 3.22 18.84 -11.05
C ARG A 28 1.97 18.40 -11.80
N PHE A 29 2.00 17.19 -12.36
CA PHE A 29 0.82 16.61 -13.00
C PHE A 29 -0.34 16.46 -12.02
N GLY A 30 -0.07 15.99 -10.80
CA GLY A 30 -1.07 15.89 -9.75
C GLY A 30 -1.70 17.23 -9.41
N GLN A 31 -0.90 18.27 -9.26
CA GLN A 31 -1.38 19.65 -9.01
C GLN A 31 -2.22 20.17 -10.17
N ASP A 32 -1.82 19.92 -11.41
CA ASP A 32 -2.60 20.28 -12.60
C ASP A 32 -3.97 19.60 -12.64
N VAL A 33 -4.04 18.31 -12.27
CA VAL A 33 -5.31 17.58 -12.17
C VAL A 33 -6.22 18.21 -11.11
N ILE A 34 -5.68 18.52 -9.94
CA ILE A 34 -6.40 19.22 -8.86
C ILE A 34 -6.95 20.55 -9.37
N ASN A 35 -6.09 21.40 -9.92
CA ASN A 35 -6.45 22.74 -10.41
C ASN A 35 -7.54 22.69 -11.50
N ARG A 36 -7.42 21.80 -12.48
CA ARG A 36 -8.43 21.61 -13.54
C ARG A 36 -9.77 21.15 -12.97
N THR A 37 -9.76 20.30 -11.97
CA THR A 37 -10.99 19.78 -11.37
C THR A 37 -11.67 20.86 -10.52
N ILE A 38 -10.92 21.65 -9.75
CA ILE A 38 -11.45 22.81 -9.04
C ILE A 38 -12.08 23.81 -10.02
N GLN A 39 -11.39 24.13 -11.11
CA GLN A 39 -11.95 25.02 -12.15
C GLN A 39 -13.24 24.48 -12.79
N ARG A 40 -13.33 23.16 -13.01
CA ARG A 40 -14.56 22.52 -13.52
C ARG A 40 -15.69 22.62 -12.49
N GLN A 41 -15.42 22.39 -11.22
CA GLN A 41 -16.40 22.52 -10.15
C GLN A 41 -16.92 23.96 -10.06
N GLN A 42 -16.03 24.96 -10.02
CA GLN A 42 -16.36 26.38 -9.99
C GLN A 42 -17.21 26.82 -11.21
N ARG A 43 -16.87 26.31 -12.39
CA ARG A 43 -17.70 26.59 -13.61
C ARG A 43 -19.08 25.95 -13.57
N ASN A 44 -19.26 24.87 -12.82
CA ASN A 44 -20.56 24.21 -12.70
C ASN A 44 -21.40 24.75 -11.54
N GLU A 45 -20.79 25.32 -10.51
CA GLU A 45 -21.47 25.94 -9.36
C GLU A 45 -22.41 27.07 -9.79
N TRP A 46 -22.01 27.92 -10.75
CA TRP A 46 -22.91 28.98 -11.23
C TRP A 46 -24.16 28.45 -11.94
N LYS A 47 -24.10 27.24 -12.53
CA LYS A 47 -25.27 26.60 -13.16
C LYS A 47 -26.26 26.08 -12.13
N THR A 48 -25.78 25.77 -10.92
CA THR A 48 -26.61 25.27 -9.81
C THR A 48 -27.09 26.40 -8.91
N GLN A 49 -26.37 27.51 -8.79
CA GLN A 49 -26.76 28.68 -7.99
C GLN A 49 -27.85 29.55 -8.62
N GLY A 50 -28.11 29.41 -9.93
CA GLY A 50 -29.14 30.21 -10.65
C GLY A 50 -30.56 29.61 -10.68
N GLN A 51 -30.80 28.45 -10.10
CA GLN A 51 -32.13 27.80 -10.11
C GLN A 51 -32.81 27.81 -8.73
N GLY A 52 -32.85 28.96 -8.12
CA GLY A 52 -33.61 29.20 -6.90
C GLY A 52 -35.10 29.50 -7.16
N THR A 53 -35.82 28.64 -7.88
CA THR A 53 -37.27 28.68 -7.89
C THR A 53 -37.83 27.50 -7.08
N PRO A 54 -38.85 27.72 -6.21
CA PRO A 54 -39.46 26.71 -5.33
C PRO A 54 -40.08 25.52 -6.07
N PHE A 55 -40.11 25.53 -7.39
CA PHE A 55 -40.74 24.52 -8.26
C PHE A 55 -39.75 23.76 -9.17
N GLY A 56 -38.46 23.94 -9.01
CA GLY A 56 -37.46 23.14 -9.74
C GLY A 56 -37.41 21.73 -9.20
N GLY A 57 -37.65 20.70 -10.06
CA GLY A 57 -37.73 19.28 -9.71
C GLY A 57 -36.50 18.63 -9.04
N ALA A 58 -35.52 19.41 -8.64
CA ALA A 58 -34.32 18.94 -7.92
C ALA A 58 -34.63 18.45 -6.48
N MET A 59 -35.74 18.90 -5.88
CA MET A 59 -36.18 18.42 -4.55
C MET A 59 -36.83 17.03 -4.60
N LEU A 60 -37.30 16.58 -5.75
CA LEU A 60 -37.99 15.29 -5.90
C LEU A 60 -37.01 14.10 -6.06
N TRP A 61 -35.76 14.36 -6.40
CA TRP A 61 -34.77 13.31 -6.67
C TRP A 61 -33.58 13.27 -5.67
N GLY A 62 -33.70 13.93 -4.52
CA GLY A 62 -32.71 13.80 -3.45
C GLY A 62 -31.27 14.19 -3.85
N VAL A 63 -31.10 15.08 -4.83
CA VAL A 63 -29.79 15.65 -5.15
C VAL A 63 -29.45 16.64 -4.04
N THR A 64 -28.89 16.13 -2.96
CA THR A 64 -28.27 16.93 -1.91
C THR A 64 -27.15 17.76 -2.52
N GLN A 65 -27.24 19.04 -2.25
CA GLN A 65 -26.28 20.08 -2.55
C GLN A 65 -24.84 19.60 -2.33
N GLY A 66 -24.06 19.53 -3.43
CA GLY A 66 -22.61 19.71 -3.36
C GLY A 66 -21.83 18.74 -2.49
N ASP A 67 -21.81 17.46 -2.84
CA ASP A 67 -20.64 16.65 -2.50
C ASP A 67 -19.44 17.25 -3.27
N GLN A 68 -18.75 18.18 -2.63
CA GLN A 68 -17.40 18.60 -3.05
C GLN A 68 -16.51 17.36 -2.91
N ARG A 69 -16.49 16.52 -3.95
CA ARG A 69 -15.62 15.34 -3.98
C ARG A 69 -14.20 15.86 -3.87
N ALA A 70 -13.59 15.63 -2.72
CA ALA A 70 -12.19 15.91 -2.53
C ALA A 70 -11.40 15.13 -3.59
N ILE A 71 -10.67 15.84 -4.43
CA ILE A 71 -9.88 15.24 -5.49
C ILE A 71 -8.69 14.55 -4.82
N HIS A 72 -8.69 13.24 -4.88
CA HIS A 72 -7.59 12.46 -4.33
C HIS A 72 -6.52 12.28 -5.41
N VAL A 73 -5.36 12.90 -5.18
CA VAL A 73 -4.11 12.64 -5.89
C VAL A 73 -3.16 12.02 -4.90
N GLN A 74 -2.65 10.84 -5.20
CA GLN A 74 -1.72 10.15 -4.32
C GLN A 74 -0.56 9.53 -5.10
N ILE A 75 0.61 9.53 -4.51
CA ILE A 75 1.73 8.74 -4.97
C ILE A 75 1.62 7.36 -4.36
N SER A 76 1.62 6.33 -5.20
CA SER A 76 1.24 4.96 -4.85
C SER A 76 2.43 4.00 -4.74
N GLY A 77 3.60 4.40 -5.25
CA GLY A 77 4.84 3.63 -5.19
C GLY A 77 6.02 4.48 -5.62
N VAL A 78 7.21 4.10 -5.20
CA VAL A 78 8.48 4.73 -5.60
C VAL A 78 9.55 3.67 -5.78
N THR A 79 10.43 3.86 -6.77
CA THR A 79 11.59 3.00 -7.03
C THR A 79 12.71 3.81 -7.68
N ASN A 80 13.87 3.19 -7.86
CA ASN A 80 15.02 3.79 -8.53
C ASN A 80 14.69 4.19 -9.98
N GLY A 81 15.24 5.29 -10.45
CA GLY A 81 15.22 5.70 -11.85
C GLY A 81 16.23 4.93 -12.71
N THR A 82 16.32 5.27 -14.00
CA THR A 82 17.26 4.68 -14.95
C THR A 82 18.68 5.20 -14.77
N ARG A 83 18.82 6.40 -14.27
CA ARG A 83 20.11 7.08 -14.05
C ARG A 83 20.25 7.48 -12.60
N GLU A 84 21.47 7.69 -12.18
CA GLU A 84 21.73 8.38 -10.91
C GLU A 84 21.11 9.79 -10.96
N GLY A 85 20.48 10.21 -9.88
CA GLY A 85 19.75 11.48 -9.87
C GLY A 85 18.25 11.36 -10.20
N GLU A 86 17.78 10.15 -10.54
CA GLU A 86 16.40 9.91 -10.95
C GLU A 86 15.68 8.91 -10.03
N MET A 87 14.38 9.10 -9.85
CA MET A 87 13.46 8.10 -9.27
C MET A 87 12.20 7.97 -10.11
N LEU A 88 11.60 6.79 -10.09
CA LEU A 88 10.29 6.52 -10.68
C LEU A 88 9.24 6.50 -9.58
N PHE A 89 8.08 7.08 -9.84
CA PHE A 89 6.95 6.99 -8.93
C PHE A 89 5.64 6.74 -9.67
N GLY A 90 4.76 5.98 -9.02
CA GLY A 90 3.38 5.78 -9.45
C GLY A 90 2.49 6.88 -8.90
N LEU A 91 1.58 7.41 -9.71
CA LEU A 91 0.59 8.41 -9.29
C LEU A 91 -0.80 7.91 -9.65
N GLU A 92 -1.70 8.03 -8.71
CA GLU A 92 -3.11 7.68 -8.83
C GLU A 92 -4.00 8.91 -8.61
N THR A 93 -5.01 9.05 -9.46
CA THR A 93 -6.13 9.98 -9.30
C THR A 93 -7.45 9.19 -9.35
N GLU A 94 -8.61 9.85 -9.20
CA GLU A 94 -9.92 9.16 -9.26
C GLU A 94 -10.21 8.46 -10.60
N GLY A 95 -9.57 8.84 -11.69
CA GLY A 95 -9.85 8.29 -13.01
C GLY A 95 -8.64 7.94 -13.85
N VAL A 96 -7.44 8.29 -13.39
CA VAL A 96 -6.21 8.10 -14.16
C VAL A 96 -5.07 7.72 -13.23
N GLY A 97 -4.30 6.71 -13.62
CA GLY A 97 -3.03 6.41 -12.98
C GLY A 97 -1.89 6.41 -13.99
N GLY A 98 -0.67 6.49 -13.52
CA GLY A 98 0.49 6.51 -14.40
C GLY A 98 1.82 6.38 -13.70
N LEU A 99 2.85 6.26 -14.53
CA LEU A 99 4.26 6.20 -14.11
C LEU A 99 4.97 7.49 -14.52
N PHE A 100 5.69 8.05 -13.57
CA PHE A 100 6.41 9.31 -13.70
C PHE A 100 7.86 9.12 -13.28
N LEU A 101 8.73 9.91 -13.89
CA LEU A 101 10.13 10.02 -13.54
C LEU A 101 10.36 11.39 -12.91
N TYR A 102 11.09 11.43 -11.81
CA TYR A 102 11.54 12.65 -11.18
C TYR A 102 13.06 12.70 -11.10
N ASP A 103 13.66 13.74 -11.70
CA ASP A 103 15.06 14.07 -11.60
C ASP A 103 15.25 15.09 -10.46
N TRP A 104 15.80 14.63 -9.32
CA TRP A 104 15.94 15.50 -8.14
C TRP A 104 17.10 16.49 -8.27
N SER A 105 18.02 16.29 -9.24
CA SER A 105 19.12 17.22 -9.50
C SER A 105 18.65 18.46 -10.25
N LYS A 106 17.63 18.32 -11.11
CA LYS A 106 17.05 19.39 -11.93
C LYS A 106 15.70 19.88 -11.42
N ASP A 107 15.11 19.18 -10.44
CA ASP A 107 13.72 19.40 -10.00
C ASP A 107 12.70 19.27 -11.13
N GLU A 108 12.88 18.26 -11.97
CA GLU A 108 12.05 18.04 -13.16
C GLU A 108 11.24 16.76 -13.05
N GLU A 109 9.94 16.87 -13.31
CA GLU A 109 9.02 15.74 -13.46
C GLU A 109 8.78 15.46 -14.94
N ARG A 110 8.89 14.18 -15.34
CA ARG A 110 8.55 13.70 -16.66
C ARG A 110 7.56 12.56 -16.57
N ARG A 111 6.41 12.72 -17.21
CA ARG A 111 5.43 11.66 -17.35
C ARG A 111 5.92 10.62 -18.38
N LEU A 112 6.03 9.38 -17.99
CA LEU A 112 6.39 8.27 -18.88
C LEU A 112 5.15 7.76 -19.61
N PHE A 113 4.11 7.40 -18.87
CA PHE A 113 2.79 7.09 -19.43
C PHE A 113 1.70 7.31 -18.39
N HIS A 114 0.45 7.36 -18.85
CA HIS A 114 -0.73 7.33 -18.00
C HIS A 114 -1.86 6.60 -18.74
N LYS A 115 -2.76 5.99 -17.99
CA LYS A 115 -3.88 5.25 -18.52
C LYS A 115 -5.11 5.46 -17.64
N GLU A 116 -6.28 5.47 -18.26
CA GLU A 116 -7.55 5.54 -17.56
C GLU A 116 -7.74 4.29 -16.69
N ASN A 117 -8.28 4.47 -15.50
CA ASN A 117 -8.54 3.43 -14.50
C ASN A 117 -7.33 2.56 -14.13
N LEU A 118 -6.12 3.03 -14.40
CA LEU A 118 -4.90 2.34 -14.00
C LEU A 118 -4.61 2.61 -12.52
N ARG A 119 -4.37 1.54 -11.76
CA ARG A 119 -3.94 1.59 -10.37
C ARG A 119 -2.74 0.69 -10.20
N ILE A 120 -1.57 1.28 -9.98
CA ILE A 120 -0.32 0.55 -9.78
C ILE A 120 0.30 0.95 -8.45
N ARG A 121 0.87 -0.04 -7.74
CA ARG A 121 1.57 0.16 -6.46
C ARG A 121 2.83 -0.69 -6.40
N ASP A 122 3.60 -0.51 -5.33
CA ASP A 122 4.77 -1.35 -5.00
C ASP A 122 5.73 -1.52 -6.17
N LEU A 123 6.20 -0.39 -6.69
CA LEU A 123 7.12 -0.39 -7.83
C LEU A 123 8.47 -0.99 -7.47
N ALA A 124 8.99 -1.84 -8.34
CA ALA A 124 10.34 -2.39 -8.24
C ALA A 124 11.01 -2.36 -9.62
N ARG A 125 12.00 -1.49 -9.79
CA ARG A 125 12.80 -1.45 -11.02
C ARG A 125 13.90 -2.51 -10.98
N GLN A 126 14.09 -3.24 -12.07
CA GLN A 126 15.22 -4.11 -12.23
C GLN A 126 16.49 -3.31 -12.56
N PRO A 127 17.59 -3.48 -11.81
CA PRO A 127 18.79 -2.68 -12.00
C PRO A 127 19.45 -2.81 -13.38
N GLU A 128 19.40 -4.01 -13.97
CA GLU A 128 20.11 -4.37 -15.21
C GLU A 128 19.30 -4.10 -16.49
N THR A 129 18.00 -3.85 -16.35
CA THR A 129 17.08 -3.59 -17.45
C THR A 129 16.19 -2.40 -17.11
N ASP A 130 15.39 -1.93 -18.07
CA ASP A 130 14.41 -0.88 -17.84
C ASP A 130 13.01 -1.44 -17.43
N LEU A 131 12.98 -2.71 -16.99
CA LEU A 131 11.74 -3.33 -16.53
C LEU A 131 11.37 -2.83 -15.13
N VAL A 132 10.09 -2.50 -14.94
CA VAL A 132 9.52 -2.11 -13.65
C VAL A 132 8.40 -3.08 -13.31
N ALA A 133 8.59 -3.91 -12.29
CA ALA A 133 7.52 -4.71 -11.72
C ALA A 133 6.64 -3.86 -10.82
N CYS A 134 5.33 -4.15 -10.80
CA CYS A 134 4.38 -3.46 -9.95
C CYS A 134 3.19 -4.36 -9.61
N SER A 135 2.44 -3.99 -8.58
CA SER A 135 1.12 -4.55 -8.27
C SER A 135 0.05 -3.73 -8.98
N GLN A 136 -0.67 -4.33 -9.92
CA GLN A 136 -1.80 -3.72 -10.62
C GLN A 136 -3.11 -4.11 -9.94
N TYR A 137 -3.88 -3.12 -9.47
CA TYR A 137 -5.15 -3.31 -8.77
C TYR A 137 -6.35 -3.17 -9.70
N PHE A 138 -7.35 -4.02 -9.49
CA PHE A 138 -8.57 -4.07 -10.28
C PHE A 138 -9.83 -3.73 -9.46
N PRO A 139 -10.90 -3.23 -10.10
CA PRO A 139 -12.14 -2.87 -9.40
C PRO A 139 -12.85 -4.04 -8.71
N ASN A 140 -12.59 -5.28 -9.15
CA ASN A 140 -13.13 -6.50 -8.56
C ASN A 140 -12.46 -6.90 -7.24
N GLY A 141 -11.46 -6.11 -6.77
CA GLY A 141 -10.74 -6.33 -5.53
C GLY A 141 -9.51 -7.21 -5.64
N THR A 142 -9.14 -7.68 -6.84
CA THR A 142 -7.88 -8.40 -7.06
C THR A 142 -6.72 -7.46 -7.30
N ALA A 143 -5.51 -7.95 -7.06
CA ALA A 143 -4.27 -7.31 -7.48
C ALA A 143 -3.36 -8.36 -8.12
N ASN A 144 -2.75 -8.02 -9.24
CA ASN A 144 -1.87 -8.92 -9.97
C ASN A 144 -0.50 -8.28 -10.19
N ILE A 145 0.54 -9.10 -10.28
CA ILE A 145 1.85 -8.62 -10.69
C ILE A 145 1.82 -8.27 -12.18
N ALA A 146 2.31 -7.09 -12.48
CA ALA A 146 2.51 -6.63 -13.86
C ALA A 146 3.94 -6.11 -14.04
N VAL A 147 4.42 -6.15 -15.27
CA VAL A 147 5.73 -5.61 -15.66
C VAL A 147 5.53 -4.53 -16.72
N ILE A 148 6.12 -3.39 -16.46
CA ILE A 148 6.15 -2.24 -17.36
C ILE A 148 7.45 -2.27 -18.14
N LYS A 149 7.34 -2.20 -19.47
CA LYS A 149 8.46 -2.07 -20.42
C LYS A 149 8.21 -0.85 -21.30
N GLY A 150 8.95 0.22 -21.05
CA GLY A 150 8.70 1.50 -21.71
C GLY A 150 7.33 2.08 -21.31
N THR A 151 6.37 2.09 -22.24
CA THR A 151 4.98 2.53 -22.02
C THR A 151 3.96 1.39 -21.97
N GLU A 152 4.41 0.15 -22.16
CA GLU A 152 3.58 -1.04 -22.17
C GLU A 152 3.55 -1.69 -20.80
N LEU A 153 2.36 -2.04 -20.35
CA LEU A 153 2.14 -2.76 -19.10
C LEU A 153 1.60 -4.14 -19.43
N HIS A 154 2.35 -5.17 -19.03
CA HIS A 154 2.02 -6.58 -19.22
C HIS A 154 1.68 -7.20 -17.89
N GLN A 155 0.44 -7.68 -17.76
CA GLN A 155 0.01 -8.46 -16.60
C GLN A 155 0.70 -9.83 -16.65
N ILE A 156 1.29 -10.26 -15.53
CA ILE A 156 2.07 -11.48 -15.42
C ILE A 156 1.34 -12.55 -14.62
N THR A 157 0.67 -12.16 -13.53
CA THR A 157 -0.17 -13.08 -12.74
C THR A 157 -1.65 -12.76 -12.94
N GLU A 158 -2.51 -13.75 -12.71
CA GLU A 158 -3.95 -13.58 -12.70
C GLU A 158 -4.61 -14.54 -11.73
N GLY A 159 -5.82 -14.23 -11.30
CA GLY A 159 -6.59 -15.07 -10.39
C GLY A 159 -7.37 -14.26 -9.37
N ASP A 160 -8.07 -14.99 -8.50
CA ASP A 160 -8.73 -14.41 -7.34
C ASP A 160 -7.74 -14.29 -6.18
N SER A 161 -6.76 -13.39 -6.34
CA SER A 161 -5.68 -13.15 -5.38
C SER A 161 -5.35 -11.67 -5.24
N LEU A 162 -4.63 -11.36 -4.17
CA LEU A 162 -3.88 -10.11 -4.01
C LEU A 162 -2.40 -10.43 -4.13
N ASP A 163 -1.84 -10.21 -5.31
CA ASP A 163 -0.41 -10.36 -5.59
C ASP A 163 0.24 -8.99 -5.49
N GLU A 164 1.10 -8.81 -4.48
CA GLU A 164 1.61 -7.49 -4.08
C GLU A 164 3.11 -7.51 -3.78
N ALA A 165 3.69 -6.31 -3.70
CA ALA A 165 5.06 -6.06 -3.27
C ALA A 165 6.13 -6.86 -4.03
N PRO A 166 6.14 -6.83 -5.40
CA PRO A 166 7.15 -7.52 -6.17
C PRO A 166 8.54 -6.97 -5.89
N ALA A 167 9.55 -7.87 -5.93
CA ALA A 167 10.96 -7.52 -5.87
C ALA A 167 11.78 -8.43 -6.79
N TRP A 168 12.68 -7.81 -7.54
CA TRP A 168 13.59 -8.57 -8.41
C TRP A 168 14.67 -9.28 -7.60
N LEU A 169 15.02 -10.50 -8.01
CA LEU A 169 16.11 -11.23 -7.40
C LEU A 169 17.46 -10.67 -7.92
N PRO A 170 18.40 -10.34 -7.01
CA PRO A 170 19.73 -9.93 -7.40
C PRO A 170 20.43 -11.00 -8.26
N GLY A 171 21.06 -10.57 -9.36
CA GLY A 171 21.78 -11.47 -10.28
C GLY A 171 20.91 -12.38 -11.16
N ALA A 172 19.58 -12.31 -11.03
CA ALA A 172 18.63 -13.07 -11.85
C ALA A 172 17.73 -12.12 -12.64
N ARG A 173 17.98 -12.00 -13.96
CA ARG A 173 17.32 -10.99 -14.80
C ARG A 173 15.81 -11.12 -14.90
N ASN A 174 15.28 -12.33 -14.82
CA ASN A 174 13.87 -12.63 -15.10
C ASN A 174 13.21 -13.38 -13.95
N LYS A 175 13.69 -13.16 -12.71
CA LYS A 175 13.07 -13.72 -11.51
C LYS A 175 12.68 -12.64 -10.53
N LEU A 176 11.52 -12.80 -9.94
CA LEU A 176 11.01 -11.94 -8.89
C LEU A 176 10.37 -12.74 -7.76
N VAL A 177 10.36 -12.15 -6.57
CA VAL A 177 9.56 -12.61 -5.42
C VAL A 177 8.44 -11.63 -5.18
N PHE A 178 7.31 -12.12 -4.67
CA PHE A 178 6.15 -11.30 -4.32
C PHE A 178 5.33 -11.99 -3.23
N GLN A 179 4.48 -11.21 -2.56
CA GLN A 179 3.50 -11.75 -1.63
C GLN A 179 2.17 -11.99 -2.33
N SER A 180 1.47 -13.07 -1.95
CA SER A 180 0.16 -13.41 -2.50
C SER A 180 -0.78 -13.94 -1.43
N ALA A 181 -2.03 -13.51 -1.48
CA ALA A 181 -3.11 -14.04 -0.65
C ALA A 181 -4.35 -14.33 -1.48
N GLY A 182 -4.91 -15.52 -1.32
CA GLY A 182 -6.14 -15.91 -2.00
C GLY A 182 -7.35 -15.11 -1.52
N LEU A 183 -8.19 -14.69 -2.45
CA LEU A 183 -9.41 -13.94 -2.20
C LEU A 183 -10.62 -14.89 -2.27
N ALA A 184 -11.25 -15.15 -1.12
CA ALA A 184 -12.45 -15.95 -1.06
C ALA A 184 -13.67 -15.16 -1.56
N ARG A 185 -14.48 -15.77 -2.44
CA ARG A 185 -15.74 -15.19 -2.94
C ARG A 185 -16.95 -16.02 -2.52
N ASN A 186 -18.08 -15.35 -2.30
CA ASN A 186 -19.36 -16.03 -2.11
C ASN A 186 -19.96 -16.47 -3.45
N ALA A 187 -21.10 -17.14 -3.41
CA ALA A 187 -21.82 -17.63 -4.59
C ALA A 187 -22.27 -16.51 -5.55
N GLN A 188 -22.33 -15.26 -5.09
CA GLN A 188 -22.67 -14.09 -5.87
C GLN A 188 -21.43 -13.38 -6.45
N GLY A 189 -20.21 -13.92 -6.23
CA GLY A 189 -18.95 -13.35 -6.72
C GLY A 189 -18.35 -12.22 -5.85
N TYR A 190 -18.97 -11.89 -4.72
CA TYR A 190 -18.43 -10.87 -3.80
C TYR A 190 -17.29 -11.42 -2.96
N ALA A 191 -16.23 -10.63 -2.80
CA ALA A 191 -15.13 -10.95 -1.91
C ALA A 191 -15.62 -10.99 -0.44
N VAL A 192 -15.39 -12.11 0.25
CA VAL A 192 -15.87 -12.34 1.63
C VAL A 192 -14.73 -12.63 2.61
N GLY A 193 -13.52 -12.84 2.12
CA GLY A 193 -12.36 -13.12 2.95
C GLY A 193 -11.07 -13.01 2.18
N LEU A 194 -9.99 -12.82 2.91
CA LEU A 194 -8.62 -12.84 2.41
C LEU A 194 -7.85 -13.87 3.24
N GLY A 195 -7.15 -14.77 2.57
CA GLY A 195 -6.24 -15.73 3.21
C GLY A 195 -4.97 -15.08 3.76
N PRO A 196 -4.13 -15.84 4.46
CA PRO A 196 -2.81 -15.37 4.85
C PRO A 196 -1.93 -15.13 3.61
N PHE A 197 -1.07 -14.13 3.70
CA PHE A 197 -0.09 -13.86 2.64
C PHE A 197 1.05 -14.87 2.68
N ALA A 198 1.27 -15.55 1.57
CA ALA A 198 2.43 -16.39 1.29
C ALA A 198 3.46 -15.63 0.45
N ILE A 199 4.72 -16.10 0.40
CA ILE A 199 5.76 -15.58 -0.50
C ILE A 199 6.01 -16.58 -1.62
N HIS A 200 5.96 -16.07 -2.85
CA HIS A 200 6.22 -16.83 -4.06
C HIS A 200 7.46 -16.28 -4.82
N GLU A 201 8.17 -17.17 -5.50
CA GLU A 201 9.16 -16.85 -6.53
C GLU A 201 8.56 -17.16 -7.91
N LEU A 202 8.67 -16.22 -8.82
CA LEU A 202 8.24 -16.38 -10.21
C LEU A 202 9.44 -16.23 -11.13
N ASN A 203 9.63 -17.20 -12.01
CA ASN A 203 10.57 -17.14 -13.11
C ASN A 203 9.82 -16.76 -14.40
N LEU A 204 10.09 -15.59 -14.93
CA LEU A 204 9.41 -15.06 -16.13
C LEU A 204 9.80 -15.78 -17.42
N ASP A 205 10.98 -16.41 -17.49
CA ASP A 205 11.42 -17.15 -18.68
C ASP A 205 10.66 -18.47 -18.85
N THR A 206 10.42 -19.16 -17.74
CA THR A 206 9.80 -20.49 -17.73
C THR A 206 8.31 -20.45 -17.35
N GLY A 207 7.83 -19.35 -16.81
CA GLY A 207 6.50 -19.24 -16.20
C GLY A 207 6.34 -20.06 -14.91
N THR A 208 7.45 -20.51 -14.30
CA THR A 208 7.41 -21.36 -13.11
C THR A 208 7.17 -20.53 -11.87
N LEU A 209 6.16 -20.91 -11.09
CA LEU A 209 5.84 -20.33 -9.78
C LEU A 209 6.22 -21.32 -8.68
N ALA A 210 7.01 -20.89 -7.71
CA ALA A 210 7.40 -21.67 -6.54
C ALA A 210 6.98 -20.95 -5.25
N THR A 211 6.40 -21.68 -4.31
CA THR A 211 6.09 -21.16 -2.97
C THR A 211 7.33 -21.24 -2.08
N LEU A 212 7.82 -20.12 -1.60
CA LEU A 212 8.97 -20.04 -0.70
C LEU A 212 8.57 -20.11 0.78
N LEU A 213 7.47 -19.46 1.15
CA LEU A 213 6.95 -19.41 2.51
C LEU A 213 5.42 -19.39 2.51
N GLU A 214 4.83 -20.25 3.34
CA GLU A 214 3.40 -20.32 3.58
C GLU A 214 3.15 -20.83 5.01
N ASP A 215 2.27 -20.18 5.76
CA ASP A 215 1.80 -20.65 7.08
C ASP A 215 0.40 -20.08 7.34
N PRO A 216 -0.58 -20.92 7.75
CA PRO A 216 -1.93 -20.44 8.00
C PRO A 216 -2.08 -19.50 9.20
N LYS A 217 -1.04 -19.38 10.05
CA LYS A 217 -1.05 -18.54 11.26
C LYS A 217 -0.38 -17.19 11.06
N PHE A 218 0.36 -17.01 9.96
CA PHE A 218 1.14 -15.81 9.73
C PHE A 218 0.91 -15.24 8.33
N ASP A 219 0.96 -13.91 8.23
CA ASP A 219 1.19 -13.21 6.98
C ASP A 219 2.70 -13.00 6.79
N PHE A 220 3.19 -13.23 5.57
CA PHE A 220 4.54 -12.91 5.14
C PHE A 220 4.49 -11.80 4.10
N LEU A 221 5.09 -10.64 4.40
CA LEU A 221 4.89 -9.41 3.64
C LEU A 221 6.20 -8.81 3.15
N CYS A 222 6.10 -8.09 2.02
CA CYS A 222 7.19 -7.27 1.48
C CYS A 222 8.50 -8.05 1.26
N PRO A 223 8.51 -9.17 0.53
CA PRO A 223 9.73 -9.96 0.37
C PRO A 223 10.84 -9.16 -0.33
N ARG A 224 12.08 -9.34 0.14
CA ARG A 224 13.30 -8.84 -0.49
C ARG A 224 14.37 -9.92 -0.37
N MET A 225 15.22 -10.05 -1.38
CA MET A 225 16.34 -10.99 -1.36
C MET A 225 17.65 -10.24 -1.58
N ASN A 226 18.70 -10.62 -0.84
CA ASN A 226 20.04 -10.10 -1.07
C ASN A 226 20.82 -10.96 -2.06
N ALA A 227 22.05 -10.55 -2.38
CA ALA A 227 22.91 -11.28 -3.32
C ALA A 227 23.35 -12.67 -2.83
N GLU A 228 23.36 -12.87 -1.51
CA GLU A 228 23.69 -14.14 -0.85
C GLU A 228 22.50 -15.13 -0.85
N GLY A 229 21.32 -14.71 -1.34
CA GLY A 229 20.10 -15.51 -1.36
C GLY A 229 19.34 -15.51 -0.03
N ASP A 230 19.69 -14.65 0.93
CA ASP A 230 18.92 -14.49 2.15
C ASP A 230 17.60 -13.75 1.84
N LEU A 231 16.49 -14.31 2.28
CA LEU A 231 15.16 -13.75 2.14
C LEU A 231 14.80 -12.91 3.37
N PHE A 232 14.46 -11.64 3.14
CA PHE A 232 13.95 -10.73 4.17
C PHE A 232 12.45 -10.50 3.95
N PHE A 233 11.68 -10.49 5.04
CA PHE A 233 10.23 -10.29 5.00
C PHE A 233 9.71 -9.81 6.36
N ILE A 234 8.54 -9.17 6.34
CA ILE A 234 7.79 -8.88 7.55
C ILE A 234 6.89 -10.07 7.85
N ARG A 235 7.03 -10.67 9.04
CA ARG A 235 6.12 -11.68 9.56
C ARG A 235 5.20 -11.04 10.57
N ARG A 236 3.89 -11.27 10.43
CA ARG A 236 2.90 -10.86 11.45
C ARG A 236 1.85 -11.97 11.64
N PRO A 237 1.23 -12.08 12.83
CA PRO A 237 0.13 -13.02 13.02
C PRO A 237 -0.99 -12.74 12.03
N TYR A 238 -1.49 -13.79 11.37
CA TYR A 238 -2.68 -13.67 10.53
C TYR A 238 -3.92 -13.46 11.39
N GLU A 239 -4.75 -12.50 11.04
CA GLU A 239 -6.04 -12.25 11.69
C GLU A 239 -7.14 -12.37 10.65
N THR A 240 -8.03 -13.35 10.85
CA THR A 240 -9.19 -13.51 9.98
C THR A 240 -10.04 -12.24 10.04
N PRO A 241 -10.32 -11.59 8.90
CA PRO A 241 -11.19 -10.41 8.87
C PRO A 241 -12.55 -10.74 9.50
N GLY A 242 -12.94 -9.98 10.53
CA GLY A 242 -14.24 -10.14 11.20
C GLY A 242 -14.25 -10.98 12.48
N ARG A 243 -13.16 -11.66 12.87
CA ARG A 243 -13.03 -12.24 14.21
C ARG A 243 -12.44 -11.24 15.20
N SER A 244 -13.30 -10.47 15.86
CA SER A 244 -12.92 -9.90 17.15
C SER A 244 -12.83 -11.03 18.17
N HIS A 245 -11.79 -11.04 19.00
CA HIS A 245 -11.66 -11.97 20.12
C HIS A 245 -12.82 -11.76 21.11
N TYR A 246 -13.88 -12.58 20.98
CA TYR A 246 -14.90 -12.68 21.99
C TYR A 246 -14.61 -13.88 22.90
N PRO A 247 -14.73 -13.75 24.22
CA PRO A 247 -14.61 -14.86 25.14
C PRO A 247 -15.75 -15.88 24.89
N ILE A 248 -15.43 -17.13 25.11
CA ILE A 248 -16.22 -18.36 24.78
C ILE A 248 -17.64 -18.39 25.39
N THR A 249 -18.02 -17.46 26.24
CA THR A 249 -19.32 -17.41 26.93
C THR A 249 -20.52 -16.97 26.07
N GLY A 250 -20.33 -16.70 24.76
CA GLY A 250 -21.37 -16.21 23.84
C GLY A 250 -21.96 -17.21 22.87
N LEU A 251 -21.62 -18.50 22.94
CA LEU A 251 -21.95 -19.51 21.92
C LEU A 251 -23.44 -19.71 21.65
N LEU A 252 -24.32 -19.45 22.61
CA LEU A 252 -25.78 -19.63 22.44
C LEU A 252 -26.45 -18.39 21.81
N ALA A 253 -25.90 -17.20 21.96
CA ALA A 253 -26.38 -16.00 21.28
C ALA A 253 -25.95 -15.94 19.80
N ASP A 254 -24.93 -16.71 19.42
CA ASP A 254 -24.33 -16.66 18.09
C ASP A 254 -25.22 -17.30 17.01
N VAL A 255 -25.99 -18.30 17.32
CA VAL A 255 -26.85 -19.01 16.35
C VAL A 255 -28.00 -18.12 15.86
N VAL A 256 -28.58 -17.30 16.73
CA VAL A 256 -29.69 -16.39 16.38
C VAL A 256 -29.22 -15.14 15.67
N LEU A 257 -28.01 -14.66 15.98
CA LEU A 257 -27.43 -13.45 15.41
C LEU A 257 -26.47 -13.71 14.23
N PHE A 258 -26.27 -14.99 13.86
CA PHE A 258 -25.37 -15.40 12.77
C PHE A 258 -25.60 -14.65 11.44
N PRO A 259 -26.84 -14.54 10.91
CA PRO A 259 -27.06 -13.81 9.66
C PRO A 259 -26.74 -12.31 9.78
N PHE A 260 -26.97 -11.72 10.95
CA PHE A 260 -26.68 -10.30 11.20
C PHE A 260 -25.17 -10.05 11.38
N ARG A 261 -24.47 -10.99 11.99
CA ARG A 261 -23.00 -10.92 12.14
C ARG A 261 -22.27 -11.19 10.84
N LEU A 262 -22.80 -12.11 10.01
CA LEU A 262 -22.27 -12.37 8.68
C LEU A 262 -22.42 -11.16 7.77
N SER A 263 -23.59 -10.50 7.77
CA SER A 263 -23.80 -9.27 6.99
C SER A 263 -22.92 -8.11 7.48
N ARG A 264 -22.70 -8.01 8.79
CA ARG A 264 -21.79 -7.03 9.39
C ARG A 264 -20.32 -7.31 9.06
N ALA A 265 -19.90 -8.58 9.12
CA ALA A 265 -18.54 -8.99 8.74
C ALA A 265 -18.29 -8.75 7.24
N LEU A 266 -19.26 -9.09 6.39
CA LEU A 266 -19.22 -8.80 4.96
C LEU A 266 -19.18 -7.29 4.70
N PHE A 267 -19.98 -6.49 5.42
CA PHE A 267 -19.94 -5.03 5.31
C PHE A 267 -18.60 -4.46 5.73
N HIS A 268 -18.01 -4.93 6.84
CA HIS A 268 -16.67 -4.49 7.27
C HIS A 268 -15.59 -4.90 6.28
N PHE A 269 -15.70 -6.11 5.71
CA PHE A 269 -14.77 -6.57 4.69
C PHE A 269 -14.91 -5.76 3.39
N LEU A 270 -16.12 -5.53 2.91
CA LEU A 270 -16.38 -4.71 1.72
C LEU A 270 -15.98 -3.25 1.95
N ASN A 271 -16.17 -2.72 3.15
CA ASN A 271 -15.71 -1.40 3.52
C ASN A 271 -14.17 -1.34 3.60
N PHE A 272 -13.53 -2.38 4.13
CA PHE A 272 -12.08 -2.57 4.08
C PHE A 272 -11.58 -2.59 2.63
N MET A 273 -12.19 -3.39 1.76
CA MET A 273 -11.85 -3.44 0.35
C MET A 273 -12.09 -2.09 -0.33
N SER A 274 -13.21 -1.44 -0.05
CA SER A 274 -13.50 -0.09 -0.57
C SER A 274 -12.49 0.95 -0.09
N LEU A 275 -12.08 0.92 1.17
CA LEU A 275 -11.03 1.80 1.71
C LEU A 275 -9.67 1.49 1.11
N THR A 276 -9.35 0.21 0.87
CA THR A 276 -8.08 -0.21 0.27
C THR A 276 -7.99 0.19 -1.19
N PHE A 277 -9.09 0.02 -1.96
CA PHE A 277 -9.11 0.23 -3.41
C PHE A 277 -9.63 1.60 -3.83
N SER A 278 -10.59 2.17 -3.13
CA SER A 278 -11.21 3.47 -3.47
C SER A 278 -11.05 4.53 -2.40
N ARG A 279 -10.56 4.16 -1.21
CA ARG A 279 -10.49 5.02 -0.01
C ARG A 279 -11.82 5.68 0.35
N LYS A 280 -12.95 5.13 -0.14
CA LYS A 280 -14.30 5.59 0.17
C LYS A 280 -15.03 4.50 0.95
N PRO A 281 -15.65 4.81 2.10
CA PRO A 281 -16.51 3.85 2.78
C PRO A 281 -17.77 3.56 1.95
N LEU A 282 -18.26 2.32 2.02
CA LEU A 282 -19.55 1.98 1.45
C LEU A 282 -20.65 2.66 2.27
N THR A 283 -21.40 3.54 1.65
CA THR A 283 -22.63 4.11 2.24
C THR A 283 -23.83 3.29 1.78
N THR A 284 -24.56 2.71 2.70
CA THR A 284 -25.88 2.12 2.39
C THR A 284 -26.93 3.22 2.43
N ALA A 285 -27.79 3.29 1.41
CA ALA A 285 -28.83 4.29 1.25
C ALA A 285 -29.93 4.28 2.35
N ALA A 286 -29.89 3.34 3.29
CA ALA A 286 -30.90 3.14 4.33
C ALA A 286 -30.36 2.65 5.68
N GLY A 287 -29.09 2.92 6.02
CA GLY A 287 -28.50 2.57 7.31
C GLY A 287 -28.05 3.77 8.11
N PRO A 288 -27.79 3.63 9.43
CA PRO A 288 -27.18 4.70 10.20
C PRO A 288 -25.88 5.11 9.50
N LYS A 289 -25.64 6.41 9.40
CA LYS A 289 -24.39 6.97 8.86
C LYS A 289 -23.23 6.19 9.49
N VAL A 290 -22.52 5.39 8.68
CA VAL A 290 -21.23 4.86 9.11
C VAL A 290 -20.35 6.09 9.19
N GLU A 291 -20.04 6.52 10.41
CA GLU A 291 -19.04 7.54 10.64
C GLU A 291 -17.80 7.15 9.84
N ALA A 292 -17.23 8.11 9.09
CA ALA A 292 -15.92 7.92 8.48
C ALA A 292 -15.00 7.38 9.57
N PRO A 293 -14.15 6.36 9.28
CA PRO A 293 -13.29 5.79 10.30
C PRO A 293 -12.62 6.94 11.00
N ASP A 294 -12.84 7.02 12.30
CA ASP A 294 -12.29 8.06 13.16
C ASP A 294 -10.82 8.22 12.77
N GLN A 295 -10.27 9.44 12.76
CA GLN A 295 -8.84 9.69 12.46
C GLN A 295 -7.88 8.85 13.31
N LYS A 296 -8.42 8.09 14.25
CA LYS A 296 -7.76 7.13 15.14
C LYS A 296 -7.41 5.80 14.47
N THR A 297 -8.11 5.41 13.41
CA THR A 297 -7.89 4.14 12.70
C THR A 297 -7.16 4.37 11.38
N LEU A 298 -6.04 3.65 11.18
CA LEU A 298 -5.22 3.72 9.99
C LEU A 298 -5.21 2.37 9.27
N LEU A 299 -5.28 2.41 7.94
CA LEU A 299 -5.09 1.21 7.13
C LEU A 299 -3.62 1.12 6.71
N LEU A 300 -2.91 0.13 7.23
CA LEU A 300 -1.51 -0.12 6.90
C LEU A 300 -1.32 -1.57 6.48
N ARG A 301 -0.77 -1.78 5.29
CA ARG A 301 -0.52 -3.12 4.73
C ARG A 301 -1.74 -4.04 4.84
N GLY A 302 -2.91 -3.54 4.42
CA GLY A 302 -4.14 -4.30 4.44
C GLY A 302 -4.76 -4.57 5.82
N ARG A 303 -4.21 -4.00 6.91
CA ARG A 303 -4.75 -4.14 8.26
C ARG A 303 -5.17 -2.79 8.83
N ILE A 304 -6.33 -2.77 9.48
CA ILE A 304 -6.79 -1.61 10.23
C ILE A 304 -6.05 -1.58 11.56
N ILE A 305 -5.32 -0.51 11.81
CA ILE A 305 -4.56 -0.27 13.04
C ILE A 305 -5.24 0.85 13.82
N ASP A 306 -5.48 0.61 15.10
CA ASP A 306 -5.82 1.67 16.05
C ASP A 306 -4.53 2.43 16.41
N ALA A 307 -4.32 3.55 15.73
CA ALA A 307 -3.11 4.35 15.90
C ALA A 307 -2.98 4.92 17.32
N GLU A 308 -4.08 5.32 17.96
CA GLU A 308 -4.07 5.86 19.30
C GLU A 308 -3.66 4.80 20.32
N LYS A 309 -4.22 3.59 20.19
CA LYS A 309 -3.86 2.45 21.02
C LYS A 309 -2.40 2.05 20.82
N ALA A 310 -1.94 1.93 19.59
CA ALA A 310 -0.56 1.57 19.26
C ALA A 310 0.46 2.57 19.84
N LEU A 311 0.17 3.87 19.69
CA LEU A 311 1.05 4.92 20.25
C LEU A 311 1.04 4.93 21.78
N ARG A 312 -0.10 4.66 22.44
CA ARG A 312 -0.16 4.55 23.92
C ARG A 312 0.63 3.34 24.42
N GLU A 313 0.47 2.17 23.80
CA GLU A 313 1.18 0.95 24.18
C GLU A 313 2.69 1.06 23.96
N SER A 314 3.12 1.87 23.01
CA SER A 314 4.54 2.13 22.71
C SER A 314 5.09 3.43 23.34
N ALA A 315 4.30 4.14 24.15
CA ALA A 315 4.68 5.45 24.71
C ALA A 315 5.91 5.41 25.62
N GLN A 316 6.25 4.24 26.16
CA GLN A 316 7.47 4.06 26.98
C GLN A 316 8.74 3.96 26.13
N ASN A 317 8.62 3.75 24.82
CA ASN A 317 9.75 3.73 23.92
C ASN A 317 10.17 5.16 23.59
N GLU A 318 11.45 5.39 23.38
CA GLU A 318 12.00 6.69 22.96
C GLU A 318 11.33 7.20 21.67
N ILE A 319 10.94 6.29 20.78
CA ILE A 319 10.22 6.57 19.55
C ILE A 319 9.01 5.62 19.49
N PRO A 320 7.78 6.14 19.66
CA PRO A 320 6.56 5.35 19.60
C PRO A 320 6.37 4.67 18.26
N SER A 321 5.76 3.49 18.23
CA SER A 321 5.49 2.72 17.02
C SER A 321 4.00 2.73 16.66
N LEU A 322 3.68 2.80 15.36
CA LEU A 322 2.31 2.61 14.86
C LEU A 322 1.92 1.15 14.70
N VAL A 323 2.90 0.24 14.70
CA VAL A 323 2.62 -1.20 14.53
C VAL A 323 3.07 -1.98 15.77
N PRO A 324 2.36 -3.06 16.11
CA PRO A 324 2.67 -3.84 17.31
C PRO A 324 4.01 -4.58 17.18
N PRO A 325 4.64 -4.98 18.30
CA PRO A 325 5.89 -5.72 18.31
C PRO A 325 5.84 -7.09 17.60
N THR A 326 4.63 -7.60 17.34
CA THR A 326 4.38 -8.84 16.60
C THR A 326 4.57 -8.70 15.08
N TRP A 327 4.79 -7.48 14.58
CA TRP A 327 5.22 -7.24 13.21
C TRP A 327 6.74 -7.28 13.17
N GLU A 328 7.29 -8.42 12.81
CA GLU A 328 8.70 -8.75 12.92
C GLU A 328 9.37 -8.76 11.56
N LEU A 329 10.50 -8.07 11.42
CA LEU A 329 11.38 -8.22 10.26
C LEU A 329 12.29 -9.42 10.49
N ILE A 330 12.15 -10.41 9.60
CA ILE A 330 12.87 -11.68 9.65
C ILE A 330 13.85 -11.74 8.49
N LYS A 331 15.04 -12.26 8.75
CA LYS A 331 16.03 -12.69 7.76
C LYS A 331 16.07 -14.22 7.76
N ARG A 332 15.77 -14.84 6.63
CA ARG A 332 15.85 -16.30 6.43
C ARG A 332 16.96 -16.64 5.46
N ARG A 333 17.88 -17.47 5.89
CA ARG A 333 18.96 -18.00 5.06
C ARG A 333 18.47 -19.10 4.11
N PRO A 334 19.20 -19.39 3.02
CA PRO A 334 18.89 -20.54 2.16
C PRO A 334 18.88 -21.89 2.91
N SER A 335 19.59 -21.99 4.04
CA SER A 335 19.59 -23.16 4.94
C SER A 335 18.25 -23.35 5.68
N GLY A 336 17.35 -22.35 5.64
CA GLY A 336 16.11 -22.32 6.41
C GLY A 336 16.24 -21.69 7.80
N GLU A 337 17.44 -21.30 8.23
CA GLU A 337 17.67 -20.60 9.51
C GLU A 337 17.03 -19.20 9.47
N GLU A 338 16.19 -18.88 10.47
CA GLU A 338 15.53 -17.58 10.61
C GLU A 338 16.15 -16.79 11.76
N ASN A 339 16.42 -15.52 11.49
CA ASN A 339 16.94 -14.57 12.46
C ASN A 339 16.01 -13.34 12.54
N LEU A 340 15.62 -12.97 13.75
CA LEU A 340 14.88 -11.73 14.01
C LEU A 340 15.82 -10.53 13.84
N VAL A 341 15.48 -9.63 12.92
CA VAL A 341 16.25 -8.40 12.65
C VAL A 341 15.72 -7.22 13.46
N ALA A 342 14.40 -7.01 13.42
CA ALA A 342 13.75 -5.91 14.15
C ALA A 342 12.30 -6.27 14.47
N LYS A 343 11.73 -5.60 15.50
CA LYS A 343 10.32 -5.67 15.85
C LYS A 343 9.62 -4.36 15.50
N SER A 344 8.29 -4.41 15.45
CA SER A 344 7.44 -3.25 15.12
C SER A 344 7.78 -2.66 13.76
N VAL A 345 7.90 -3.49 12.72
CA VAL A 345 8.28 -3.04 11.37
C VAL A 345 7.07 -2.90 10.46
N ALA A 346 6.82 -1.68 9.99
CA ALA A 346 5.74 -1.34 9.07
C ALA A 346 6.16 -1.44 7.59
N ALA A 347 7.41 -1.09 7.30
CA ALA A 347 8.02 -1.12 5.98
C ALA A 347 9.53 -1.28 6.10
N PHE A 348 10.17 -1.84 5.09
CA PHE A 348 11.62 -1.91 5.01
C PHE A 348 12.09 -1.95 3.56
N ASP A 349 13.34 -1.66 3.34
CA ASP A 349 14.03 -1.90 2.07
C ASP A 349 15.47 -2.31 2.31
N LEU A 350 16.02 -3.00 1.31
CA LEU A 350 17.37 -3.56 1.30
C LEU A 350 18.01 -3.19 -0.04
N ASP A 351 19.21 -2.58 0.01
CA ASP A 351 19.98 -2.35 -1.20
C ASP A 351 20.89 -3.55 -1.56
N LEU A 352 21.53 -3.48 -2.72
CA LEU A 352 22.43 -4.54 -3.18
C LEU A 352 23.70 -4.67 -2.33
N ASP A 353 24.07 -3.63 -1.61
CA ASP A 353 25.24 -3.61 -0.72
C ASP A 353 24.92 -4.16 0.68
N GLY A 354 23.68 -4.61 0.90
CA GLY A 354 23.21 -5.15 2.18
C GLY A 354 22.85 -4.09 3.21
N ASN A 355 22.75 -2.79 2.82
CA ASN A 355 22.22 -1.78 3.72
C ASN A 355 20.72 -2.01 3.92
N LEU A 356 20.31 -2.16 5.17
CA LEU A 356 18.93 -2.38 5.56
C LEU A 356 18.39 -1.15 6.28
N VAL A 357 17.28 -0.63 5.77
CA VAL A 357 16.50 0.42 6.42
C VAL A 357 15.08 -0.07 6.69
N TYR A 358 14.50 0.36 7.82
CA TYR A 358 13.14 -0.03 8.17
C TYR A 358 12.40 1.10 8.90
N SER A 359 11.08 1.04 8.85
CA SER A 359 10.19 1.99 9.54
C SER A 359 9.29 1.28 10.52
N ASN A 360 9.03 1.93 11.67
CA ASN A 360 7.99 1.54 12.62
C ASN A 360 6.66 2.30 12.41
N GLY A 361 6.54 3.03 11.28
CA GLY A 361 5.40 3.88 10.94
C GLY A 361 5.55 5.34 11.39
N THR A 362 6.37 5.63 12.42
CA THR A 362 6.64 7.01 12.90
C THR A 362 8.07 7.46 12.67
N ALA A 363 8.96 6.54 12.39
CA ALA A 363 10.37 6.83 12.14
C ALA A 363 10.98 5.82 11.17
N ILE A 364 12.11 6.21 10.57
CA ILE A 364 12.95 5.34 9.73
C ILE A 364 14.29 5.15 10.44
N PHE A 365 14.74 3.91 10.46
CA PHE A 365 15.98 3.49 11.08
C PHE A 365 16.86 2.78 10.06
N ARG A 366 18.17 2.92 10.22
CA ARG A 366 19.18 2.08 9.56
C ARG A 366 19.61 0.99 10.52
N SER A 367 19.58 -0.25 10.04
CA SER A 367 20.12 -1.38 10.80
C SER A 367 21.64 -1.30 10.82
N SER A 368 22.23 -1.50 12.00
CA SER A 368 23.69 -1.53 12.19
C SER A 368 24.21 -2.95 12.46
N GLY A 369 23.43 -3.98 12.09
CA GLY A 369 23.78 -5.37 12.39
C GLY A 369 23.62 -5.68 13.89
N ALA A 370 24.73 -5.80 14.61
CA ALA A 370 24.72 -6.13 16.05
C ALA A 370 24.53 -4.91 16.98
N GLY A 371 24.52 -3.70 16.44
CA GLY A 371 24.41 -2.46 17.22
C GLY A 371 22.97 -1.92 17.33
N ALA A 372 22.80 -0.86 18.13
CA ALA A 372 21.52 -0.14 18.16
C ALA A 372 21.21 0.49 16.80
N PRO A 373 19.95 0.48 16.34
CA PRO A 373 19.58 1.05 15.06
C PRO A 373 19.78 2.57 15.08
N GLN A 374 20.30 3.11 13.98
CA GLN A 374 20.48 4.54 13.79
C GLN A 374 19.17 5.18 13.32
N LEU A 375 18.67 6.18 14.04
CA LEU A 375 17.53 6.98 13.59
C LEU A 375 17.93 7.88 12.42
N LEU A 376 17.18 7.79 11.30
CA LEU A 376 17.40 8.60 10.11
C LEU A 376 16.36 9.70 9.94
N VAL A 377 15.08 9.38 10.17
CA VAL A 377 13.94 10.29 9.92
C VAL A 377 12.88 10.06 10.99
N LYS A 378 12.25 11.14 11.46
CA LYS A 378 10.97 11.11 12.18
C LYS A 378 9.86 11.57 11.22
N GLY A 379 8.74 10.87 11.19
CA GLY A 379 7.62 11.14 10.27
C GLY A 379 6.29 10.72 10.84
N LYS A 380 5.25 10.74 10.00
CA LYS A 380 3.91 10.28 10.36
C LYS A 380 3.45 9.29 9.32
N LEU A 381 2.94 8.13 9.72
CA LEU A 381 2.41 7.09 8.84
C LEU A 381 3.32 6.80 7.63
N ILE A 382 4.52 6.30 7.91
CA ILE A 382 5.46 5.89 6.87
C ILE A 382 5.04 4.51 6.38
N GLU A 383 4.45 4.46 5.18
CA GLU A 383 3.80 3.28 4.61
C GLU A 383 4.74 2.45 3.72
N ASN A 384 5.65 3.13 3.05
CA ASN A 384 6.60 2.53 2.12
C ASN A 384 7.90 3.31 2.15
N LEU A 385 9.01 2.65 1.90
CA LEU A 385 10.32 3.29 1.79
C LEU A 385 11.19 2.54 0.76
N THR A 386 12.13 3.25 0.17
CA THR A 386 13.03 2.74 -0.86
C THR A 386 14.38 3.43 -0.75
N ILE A 387 15.44 2.63 -0.76
CA ILE A 387 16.81 3.13 -0.86
C ILE A 387 17.06 3.51 -2.33
N ILE A 388 17.39 4.78 -2.56
CA ILE A 388 17.65 5.31 -3.90
C ILE A 388 19.16 5.31 -4.15
N ARG A 389 19.56 4.97 -5.38
CA ARG A 389 20.96 4.86 -5.82
C ARG A 389 21.43 6.09 -6.56
#